data_6fb0b67fb6304879d6b6b671f8054a17
#
_entry.id   6fb0b67fb6304879d6b6b671f8054a17
#
_cell.length_a   1.000
_cell.length_b   1.000
_cell.length_c   1.000
_cell.angle_alpha   90.00
_cell.angle_beta   90.00
_cell.angle_gamma   90.00
#
_symmetry.space_group_name_H-M   'P 1'
#
loop_
_entity.id
_entity.type
_entity.pdbx_description
1 polymer ?
#
loop_
_entity_poly.entity_id
_entity_poly.type
_entity_poly.pdbx_seq_one_letter_code
_entity_poly.pdbx_strand_id
1 'polypeptide(L)'
;MEKKLVFIFNPKAGKGKIKTSLMDIVDIFNKGGYEVIIRATQAPKDAYEQVKKYADKVDLIVCSGGDGTLDEVVTGITEMGSKVPVGYYTGRKHQ
;
A
#
# COMPACT_ATOMS: atom_id res chain seq x y z
N MET A 1 -7.08 17.91 -10.86
CA MET A 1 -7.70 17.04 -9.86
C MET A 1 -6.65 16.19 -9.19
N GLU A 2 -6.78 16.08 -7.91
CA GLU A 2 -5.83 15.30 -7.13
C GLU A 2 -6.12 13.82 -7.26
N LYS A 3 -5.08 13.03 -7.42
CA LYS A 3 -5.21 11.57 -7.45
C LYS A 3 -5.12 11.02 -6.03
N LYS A 4 -5.75 9.89 -5.81
CA LYS A 4 -5.75 9.24 -4.51
C LYS A 4 -4.95 7.95 -4.55
N LEU A 5 -4.21 7.70 -3.47
CA LEU A 5 -3.38 6.52 -3.30
C LEU A 5 -3.61 5.97 -1.90
N VAL A 6 -3.79 4.65 -1.81
CA VAL A 6 -3.79 4.01 -0.50
C VAL A 6 -2.48 3.24 -0.34
N PHE A 7 -1.81 3.47 0.79
CA PHE A 7 -0.58 2.77 1.14
C PHE A 7 -0.89 1.77 2.24
N ILE A 8 -0.83 0.50 1.90
CA ILE A 8 -1.16 -0.61 2.81
C ILE A 8 0.14 -1.27 3.22
N PHE A 9 0.40 -1.33 4.50
CA PHE A 9 1.68 -1.86 4.96
C PHE A 9 1.52 -2.64 6.25
N ASN A 10 2.44 -3.60 6.44
CA ASN A 10 2.52 -4.36 7.68
C ASN A 10 3.56 -3.69 8.57
N PRO A 11 3.15 -3.06 9.70
CA PRO A 11 4.10 -2.32 10.53
C PRO A 11 5.14 -3.20 11.21
N LYS A 12 4.91 -4.51 11.25
CA LYS A 12 5.85 -5.44 11.87
C LYS A 12 6.84 -6.04 10.89
N ALA A 13 6.61 -5.86 9.59
CA ALA A 13 7.52 -6.42 8.59
C ALA A 13 8.84 -5.66 8.60
N GLY A 14 9.91 -6.36 8.23
CA GLY A 14 11.23 -5.75 8.15
C GLY A 14 11.71 -5.16 9.46
N LYS A 15 11.31 -5.76 10.57
CA LYS A 15 11.68 -5.31 11.91
C LYS A 15 11.23 -3.88 12.19
N GLY A 16 10.11 -3.49 11.58
CA GLY A 16 9.54 -2.18 11.81
C GLY A 16 10.21 -1.04 11.07
N LYS A 17 11.05 -1.33 10.10
CA LYS A 17 11.77 -0.30 9.36
C LYS A 17 10.84 0.64 8.59
N ILE A 18 9.64 0.19 8.26
CA ILE A 18 8.69 1.01 7.54
C ILE A 18 8.34 2.28 8.31
N LYS A 19 8.40 2.23 9.64
CA LYS A 19 8.05 3.38 10.47
C LYS A 19 8.99 4.56 10.21
N THR A 20 10.28 4.29 10.03
CA THR A 20 11.24 5.36 9.78
C THR A 20 11.16 5.90 8.37
N SER A 21 10.66 5.10 7.43
CA SER A 21 10.54 5.51 6.02
C SER A 21 9.20 6.14 5.69
N LEU A 22 8.24 6.06 6.59
CA LEU A 22 6.87 6.43 6.27
C LEU A 22 6.73 7.88 5.85
N MET A 23 7.39 8.79 6.57
CA MET A 23 7.32 10.22 6.21
C MET A 23 7.89 10.49 4.83
N ASP A 24 8.98 9.81 4.48
CA ASP A 24 9.57 9.97 3.16
C ASP A 24 8.64 9.45 2.07
N ILE A 25 7.99 8.33 2.33
CA ILE A 25 7.04 7.74 1.38
C ILE A 25 5.88 8.70 1.12
N VAL A 26 5.31 9.23 2.20
CA VAL A 26 4.20 10.17 2.08
C VAL A 26 4.64 11.41 1.28
N ASP A 27 5.81 11.94 1.60
CA ASP A 27 6.32 13.13 0.94
C ASP A 27 6.51 12.90 -0.57
N ILE A 28 7.09 11.76 -0.93
CA ILE A 28 7.33 11.43 -2.32
C ILE A 28 6.02 11.38 -3.11
N PHE A 29 5.02 10.70 -2.56
CA PHE A 29 3.75 10.56 -3.28
C PHE A 29 2.96 11.86 -3.29
N ASN A 30 3.04 12.65 -2.22
CA ASN A 30 2.40 13.96 -2.22
C ASN A 30 3.01 14.87 -3.28
N LYS A 31 4.32 14.84 -3.45
CA LYS A 31 4.98 15.62 -4.49
C LYS A 31 4.58 15.17 -5.88
N GLY A 32 4.20 13.92 -6.01
CA GLY A 32 3.71 13.38 -7.27
C GLY A 32 2.24 13.67 -7.55
N GLY A 33 1.56 14.41 -6.68
CA GLY A 33 0.18 14.79 -6.88
C GLY A 33 -0.85 13.85 -6.27
N TYR A 34 -0.42 12.98 -5.35
CA TYR A 34 -1.33 12.02 -4.72
C TYR A 34 -1.75 12.47 -3.33
N GLU A 35 -3.02 12.31 -3.05
CA GLU A 35 -3.51 12.31 -1.66
C GLU A 35 -3.28 10.89 -1.12
N VAL A 36 -2.52 10.76 -0.04
CA VAL A 36 -2.10 9.46 0.47
C VAL A 36 -2.96 9.05 1.66
N ILE A 37 -3.56 7.88 1.55
CA ILE A 37 -4.33 7.27 2.63
C ILE A 37 -3.46 6.16 3.22
N ILE A 38 -3.17 6.25 4.52
CA ILE A 38 -2.27 5.32 5.19
C ILE A 38 -3.08 4.25 5.91
N ARG A 39 -2.81 2.98 5.61
CA ARG A 39 -3.49 1.87 6.28
C ARG A 39 -2.47 0.84 6.76
N ALA A 40 -2.30 0.76 8.07
CA ALA A 40 -1.45 -0.26 8.69
C ALA A 40 -2.29 -1.52 8.92
N THR A 41 -1.77 -2.66 8.51
CA THR A 41 -2.50 -3.91 8.73
C THR A 41 -2.39 -4.32 10.19
N GLN A 42 -3.46 -4.90 10.71
CA GLN A 42 -3.56 -5.24 12.13
C GLN A 42 -3.57 -6.75 12.37
N ALA A 43 -3.85 -7.53 11.35
CA ALA A 43 -4.02 -8.98 11.49
C ALA A 43 -3.91 -9.65 10.12
N PRO A 44 -3.78 -10.97 10.07
CA PRO A 44 -3.84 -11.68 8.79
C PRO A 44 -5.13 -11.36 8.05
N LYS A 45 -5.03 -11.25 6.74
CA LYS A 45 -6.09 -10.90 5.80
C LYS A 45 -6.53 -9.44 5.85
N ASP A 46 -5.93 -8.64 6.70
CA ASP A 46 -6.31 -7.23 6.77
C ASP A 46 -5.98 -6.48 5.48
N ALA A 47 -4.83 -6.79 4.86
CA ALA A 47 -4.48 -6.16 3.58
C ALA A 47 -5.51 -6.50 2.51
N TYR A 48 -5.98 -7.72 2.47
CA TYR A 48 -7.04 -8.15 1.58
C TYR A 48 -8.31 -7.32 1.78
N GLU A 49 -8.71 -7.13 3.05
CA GLU A 49 -9.91 -6.34 3.36
C GLU A 49 -9.73 -4.88 2.98
N GLN A 50 -8.54 -4.32 3.20
CA GLN A 50 -8.28 -2.93 2.85
C GLN A 50 -8.35 -2.73 1.33
N VAL A 51 -7.85 -3.67 0.56
CA VAL A 51 -7.94 -3.60 -0.89
C VAL A 51 -9.41 -3.58 -1.33
N LYS A 52 -10.22 -4.45 -0.77
CA LYS A 52 -11.63 -4.52 -1.13
C LYS A 52 -12.34 -3.21 -0.78
N LYS A 53 -11.91 -2.57 0.29
CA LYS A 53 -12.51 -1.31 0.69
C LYS A 53 -12.12 -0.15 -0.21
N TYR A 54 -10.87 -0.12 -0.67
CA TYR A 54 -10.32 1.06 -1.34
C TYR A 54 -10.13 0.96 -2.85
N ALA A 55 -10.14 -0.24 -3.42
CA ALA A 55 -9.75 -0.41 -4.84
C ALA A 55 -10.56 0.47 -5.80
N ASP A 56 -11.85 0.67 -5.50
CA ASP A 56 -12.71 1.48 -6.36
C ASP A 56 -12.65 2.97 -6.01
N LYS A 57 -11.93 3.33 -4.97
CA LYS A 57 -11.90 4.70 -4.45
C LYS A 57 -10.58 5.40 -4.67
N VAL A 58 -9.57 4.68 -5.13
CA VAL A 58 -8.23 5.24 -5.31
C VAL A 58 -7.74 5.00 -6.72
N ASP A 59 -6.72 5.77 -7.10
CA ASP A 59 -6.11 5.67 -8.43
C ASP A 59 -4.90 4.75 -8.42
N LEU A 60 -4.36 4.45 -7.24
CA LEU A 60 -3.18 3.63 -7.11
C LEU A 60 -3.17 2.97 -5.73
N ILE A 61 -2.81 1.69 -5.69
CA ILE A 61 -2.56 1.00 -4.44
C ILE A 61 -1.08 0.74 -4.36
N VAL A 62 -0.46 1.13 -3.24
CA VAL A 62 0.93 0.78 -2.96
C VAL A 62 0.93 -0.04 -1.69
N CYS A 63 1.68 -1.13 -1.69
CA CYS A 63 1.77 -1.96 -0.49
C CYS A 63 3.23 -2.21 -0.12
N SER A 64 3.44 -2.51 1.13
CA SER A 64 4.75 -2.85 1.65
C SER A 64 4.57 -3.84 2.80
N GLY A 65 5.48 -4.79 2.87
CA GLY A 65 5.42 -5.83 3.88
C GLY A 65 6.11 -7.06 3.35
N GLY A 66 5.78 -8.20 3.91
CA GLY A 66 6.30 -9.46 3.40
C GLY A 66 5.47 -9.98 2.24
N ASP A 67 5.83 -11.17 1.78
CA ASP A 67 5.13 -11.81 0.67
C ASP A 67 3.65 -12.00 0.98
N GLY A 68 3.30 -12.22 2.23
CA GLY A 68 1.89 -12.38 2.61
C GLY A 68 1.07 -11.13 2.36
N THR A 69 1.63 -9.95 2.62
CA THR A 69 0.92 -8.70 2.38
C THR A 69 0.67 -8.51 0.88
N LEU A 70 1.69 -8.71 0.07
CA LEU A 70 1.54 -8.58 -1.37
C LEU A 70 0.53 -9.58 -1.92
N ASP A 71 0.60 -10.81 -1.44
CA ASP A 71 -0.31 -11.87 -1.87
C ASP A 71 -1.77 -11.50 -1.56
N GLU A 72 -2.02 -10.96 -0.38
CA GLU A 72 -3.36 -10.55 0.01
C GLU A 72 -3.87 -9.41 -0.88
N VAL A 73 -2.99 -8.46 -1.20
CA VAL A 73 -3.37 -7.35 -2.08
C VAL A 73 -3.73 -7.85 -3.47
N VAL A 74 -2.88 -8.70 -4.03
CA VAL A 74 -3.11 -9.25 -5.36
C VAL A 74 -4.40 -10.08 -5.39
N THR A 75 -4.61 -10.89 -4.37
CA THR A 75 -5.81 -11.71 -4.28
C THR A 75 -7.07 -10.83 -4.25
N GLY A 76 -7.04 -9.77 -3.44
CA GLY A 76 -8.17 -8.85 -3.35
C GLY A 76 -8.47 -8.17 -4.67
N ILE A 77 -7.44 -7.70 -5.36
CA ILE A 77 -7.59 -7.05 -6.67
C ILE A 77 -8.20 -8.03 -7.67
N THR A 78 -7.68 -9.25 -7.70
CA THR A 78 -8.14 -10.27 -8.63
C THR A 78 -9.61 -10.63 -8.39
N GLU A 79 -9.98 -10.81 -7.14
CA GLU A 79 -11.35 -11.16 -6.80
C GLU A 79 -12.35 -10.06 -7.14
N MET A 80 -11.94 -8.81 -7.01
CA MET A 80 -12.80 -7.69 -7.36
C MET A 80 -12.86 -7.45 -8.86
N GLY A 81 -11.95 -8.03 -9.62
CA GLY A 81 -11.83 -7.71 -11.04
C GLY A 81 -11.41 -6.27 -11.25
N SER A 82 -10.71 -5.69 -10.28
CA SER A 82 -10.29 -4.30 -10.37
C SER A 82 -9.09 -4.14 -11.29
N LYS A 83 -9.02 -3.00 -11.98
CA LYS A 83 -7.89 -2.66 -12.83
C LYS A 83 -6.99 -1.62 -12.20
N VAL A 84 -7.21 -1.30 -10.93
CA VAL A 84 -6.37 -0.32 -10.26
C VAL A 84 -4.93 -0.81 -10.24
N PRO A 85 -3.96 0.05 -10.58
CA PRO A 85 -2.55 -0.37 -10.55
C PRO A 85 -2.07 -0.57 -9.14
N VAL A 86 -1.13 -1.50 -8.98
CA VAL A 86 -0.55 -1.85 -7.69
C VAL A 86 0.95 -1.69 -7.76
N GLY A 87 1.51 -0.92 -6.82
CA GLY A 87 2.94 -0.80 -6.68
C GLY A 87 3.39 -1.48 -5.38
N TYR A 88 4.64 -1.86 -5.34
CA TYR A 88 5.20 -2.48 -4.14
C TYR A 88 6.43 -1.71 -3.69
N TYR A 89 6.44 -1.29 -2.43
CA TYR A 89 7.57 -0.57 -1.86
C TYR A 89 8.41 -1.54 -1.04
N THR A 90 9.67 -1.72 -1.43
CA THR A 90 10.55 -2.70 -0.79
C THR A 90 11.25 -2.15 0.44
N GLY A 91 11.28 -0.84 0.60
CA GLY A 91 12.03 -0.22 1.69
C GLY A 91 13.53 -0.15 1.43
N ARG A 92 13.97 -0.58 0.27
CA ARG A 92 15.39 -0.54 -0.05
C ARG A 92 15.75 0.81 -0.63
N LYS A 93 16.88 1.32 -0.22
CA LYS A 93 17.47 2.45 -0.92
C LYS A 93 18.06 1.96 -2.21
N HIS A 94 17.77 2.69 -3.26
CA HIS A 94 18.34 2.35 -4.54
C HIS A 94 19.78 2.82 -4.62
N GLN A 95 20.63 1.95 -5.06
CA GLN A 95 22.05 2.26 -5.20
C GLN A 95 22.37 2.83 -6.58
#